data_66da3e72f5a7166cff2ee19984cddb26
#
_entry.id   66da3e72f5a7166cff2ee19984cddb26
#
_cell.length_a   1.000
_cell.length_b   1.000
_cell.length_c   1.000
_cell.angle_alpha   90.00
_cell.angle_beta   90.00
_cell.angle_gamma   90.00
#
_symmetry.space_group_name_H-M   'P 1'
#
loop_
_entity.id
_entity.type
_entity.pdbx_description
1 polymer ?
#
loop_
_entity_poly.entity_id
_entity_poly.type
_entity_poly.pdbx_seq_one_letter_code
_entity_poly.pdbx_strand_id
1 'polypeptide(L)'
;IMELDEIISEVKKHITEKRYVHTEGVAFTAAALAMKFSYESGYRENDNMEFVDKARTAGYLHDNAKCLSDEELLAVCAKNNIPVTECEKKSPYLLHGKVGAFYAKTLYGIDDEDILNAITYHTTGRPGMSMLEKIIFTADYIEPGRTRQANLDYIRYLAFTDIDRCVLKILSDTLDYLEEKHKSIDDMTVKTLEYYKNKQEMV
;
A
#
# COMPACT_ATOMS: atom_id res chain seq x y z
N ILE A 1 -17.91 11.29 -6.95
CA ILE A 1 -17.24 10.13 -6.34
C ILE A 1 -17.72 8.91 -7.09
N MET A 2 -16.81 8.13 -7.62
CA MET A 2 -17.12 6.89 -8.35
C MET A 2 -17.46 5.79 -7.33
N GLU A 3 -18.50 5.01 -7.59
CA GLU A 3 -18.84 3.87 -6.73
C GLU A 3 -17.83 2.73 -6.88
N LEU A 4 -17.68 1.87 -5.86
CA LEU A 4 -16.65 0.83 -5.84
C LEU A 4 -16.71 -0.10 -7.07
N ASP A 5 -17.89 -0.50 -7.51
CA ASP A 5 -18.05 -1.36 -8.69
C ASP A 5 -17.61 -0.68 -9.99
N GLU A 6 -17.80 0.64 -10.09
CA GLU A 6 -17.30 1.45 -11.21
C GLU A 6 -15.77 1.53 -11.16
N ILE A 7 -15.18 1.76 -9.95
CA ILE A 7 -13.72 1.75 -9.75
C ILE A 7 -13.12 0.41 -10.19
N ILE A 8 -13.70 -0.70 -9.76
CA ILE A 8 -13.24 -2.06 -10.14
C ILE A 8 -13.26 -2.24 -11.66
N SER A 9 -14.37 -1.82 -12.29
CA SER A 9 -14.51 -1.91 -13.76
C SER A 9 -13.47 -1.06 -14.50
N GLU A 10 -13.19 0.14 -14.04
CA GLU A 10 -12.20 1.03 -14.66
C GLU A 10 -10.76 0.53 -14.43
N VAL A 11 -10.40 0.14 -13.20
CA VAL A 11 -9.08 -0.42 -12.90
C VAL A 11 -8.77 -1.62 -13.79
N LYS A 12 -9.73 -2.51 -13.99
CA LYS A 12 -9.58 -3.70 -14.84
C LYS A 12 -9.23 -3.38 -16.31
N LYS A 13 -9.65 -2.22 -16.81
CA LYS A 13 -9.33 -1.78 -18.19
C LYS A 13 -7.90 -1.27 -18.33
N HIS A 14 -7.28 -0.80 -17.25
CA HIS A 14 -5.99 -0.09 -17.27
C HIS A 14 -4.80 -0.94 -16.80
N ILE A 15 -5.04 -2.13 -16.25
CA ILE A 15 -3.98 -3.03 -15.77
C ILE A 15 -4.06 -4.39 -16.47
N THR A 16 -2.95 -5.13 -16.47
CA THR A 16 -2.92 -6.48 -17.05
C THR A 16 -3.76 -7.46 -16.22
N GLU A 17 -4.25 -8.55 -16.82
CA GLU A 17 -5.01 -9.58 -16.10
C GLU A 17 -4.23 -10.14 -14.89
N LYS A 18 -2.93 -10.42 -15.07
CA LYS A 18 -2.07 -10.86 -13.97
C LYS A 18 -2.01 -9.84 -12.83
N ARG A 19 -1.94 -8.54 -13.15
CA ARG A 19 -1.94 -7.47 -12.15
C ARG A 19 -3.32 -7.38 -11.48
N TYR A 20 -4.39 -7.55 -12.24
CA TYR A 20 -5.74 -7.52 -11.70
C TYR A 20 -5.97 -8.63 -10.65
N VAL A 21 -5.53 -9.86 -10.91
CA VAL A 21 -5.62 -10.96 -9.93
C VAL A 21 -4.91 -10.62 -8.63
N HIS A 22 -3.71 -10.04 -8.71
CA HIS A 22 -2.98 -9.54 -7.54
C HIS A 22 -3.76 -8.42 -6.83
N THR A 23 -4.22 -7.41 -7.57
CA THR A 23 -4.97 -6.26 -7.05
C THR A 23 -6.25 -6.70 -6.32
N GLU A 24 -6.98 -7.65 -6.90
CA GLU A 24 -8.17 -8.26 -6.28
C GLU A 24 -7.80 -9.02 -4.99
N GLY A 25 -6.70 -9.79 -5.01
CA GLY A 25 -6.16 -10.44 -3.82
C GLY A 25 -5.82 -9.47 -2.69
N VAL A 26 -5.20 -8.32 -3.04
CA VAL A 26 -4.91 -7.25 -2.09
C VAL A 26 -6.20 -6.65 -1.53
N ALA A 27 -7.19 -6.35 -2.37
CA ALA A 27 -8.45 -5.74 -1.94
C ALA A 27 -9.23 -6.65 -0.96
N PHE A 28 -9.30 -7.96 -1.23
CA PHE A 28 -9.95 -8.90 -0.31
C PHE A 28 -9.15 -9.15 0.98
N THR A 29 -7.83 -9.20 0.90
CA THR A 29 -6.97 -9.29 2.09
C THR A 29 -7.12 -8.05 2.97
N ALA A 30 -7.13 -6.87 2.36
CA ALA A 30 -7.35 -5.60 3.04
C ALA A 30 -8.73 -5.55 3.72
N ALA A 31 -9.78 -6.04 3.04
CA ALA A 31 -11.11 -6.13 3.63
C ALA A 31 -11.13 -7.04 4.88
N ALA A 32 -10.47 -8.20 4.82
CA ALA A 32 -10.37 -9.12 5.96
C ALA A 32 -9.63 -8.48 7.15
N LEU A 33 -8.52 -7.78 6.89
CA LEU A 33 -7.78 -7.04 7.91
C LEU A 33 -8.59 -5.86 8.46
N ALA A 34 -9.34 -5.15 7.61
CA ALA A 34 -10.21 -4.06 8.04
C ALA A 34 -11.33 -4.56 8.97
N MET A 35 -11.97 -5.69 8.67
CA MET A 35 -12.91 -6.34 9.58
C MET A 35 -12.27 -6.68 10.94
N LYS A 36 -11.03 -7.17 10.94
CA LYS A 36 -10.29 -7.50 12.16
C LYS A 36 -10.00 -6.27 13.01
N PHE A 37 -9.58 -5.16 12.38
CA PHE A 37 -9.08 -3.97 13.07
C PHE A 37 -10.06 -2.79 13.12
N SER A 38 -11.29 -2.97 12.64
CA SER A 38 -12.31 -1.89 12.62
C SER A 38 -12.57 -1.30 14.01
N TYR A 39 -12.71 -2.15 15.03
CA TYR A 39 -12.94 -1.72 16.40
C TYR A 39 -11.77 -0.86 16.93
N GLU A 40 -10.53 -1.28 16.70
CA GLU A 40 -9.31 -0.55 17.10
C GLU A 40 -9.17 0.77 16.34
N SER A 41 -9.71 0.85 15.12
CA SER A 41 -9.72 2.05 14.29
C SER A 41 -10.84 3.05 14.64
N GLY A 42 -11.65 2.74 15.65
CA GLY A 42 -12.73 3.62 16.11
C GLY A 42 -14.08 3.39 15.43
N TYR A 43 -14.16 2.50 14.45
CA TYR A 43 -15.41 2.14 13.79
C TYR A 43 -16.28 1.25 14.69
N ARG A 44 -17.59 1.48 14.71
CA ARG A 44 -18.58 0.76 15.52
C ARG A 44 -19.62 0.10 14.61
N GLU A 45 -20.59 -0.58 15.21
CA GLU A 45 -21.54 -1.49 14.54
C GLU A 45 -22.11 -0.97 13.20
N ASN A 46 -22.39 0.31 13.08
CA ASN A 46 -22.94 0.88 11.85
C ASN A 46 -21.88 1.33 10.83
N ASP A 47 -20.62 1.50 11.26
CA ASP A 47 -19.57 2.10 10.44
C ASP A 47 -18.50 1.08 10.02
N ASN A 48 -18.60 -0.18 10.49
CA ASN A 48 -17.65 -1.24 10.14
C ASN A 48 -17.53 -1.45 8.63
N MET A 49 -18.66 -1.42 7.92
CA MET A 49 -18.67 -1.61 6.47
C MET A 49 -18.01 -0.43 5.76
N GLU A 50 -18.12 0.78 6.28
CA GLU A 50 -17.42 1.95 5.73
C GLU A 50 -15.89 1.74 5.74
N PHE A 51 -15.33 1.26 6.84
CA PHE A 51 -13.89 0.99 6.92
C PHE A 51 -13.46 -0.17 6.01
N VAL A 52 -14.26 -1.20 5.90
CA VAL A 52 -14.04 -2.31 4.96
C VAL A 52 -14.07 -1.81 3.52
N ASP A 53 -15.02 -0.95 3.16
CA ASP A 53 -15.12 -0.39 1.81
C ASP A 53 -13.96 0.57 1.50
N LYS A 54 -13.50 1.37 2.46
CA LYS A 54 -12.26 2.16 2.33
C LYS A 54 -11.06 1.27 2.06
N ALA A 55 -10.91 0.16 2.80
CA ALA A 55 -9.81 -0.78 2.61
C ALA A 55 -9.88 -1.48 1.25
N ARG A 56 -11.08 -1.87 0.79
CA ARG A 56 -11.28 -2.44 -0.55
C ARG A 56 -10.93 -1.43 -1.63
N THR A 57 -11.42 -0.21 -1.50
CA THR A 57 -11.14 0.88 -2.47
C THR A 57 -9.64 1.15 -2.57
N ALA A 58 -8.96 1.33 -1.44
CA ALA A 58 -7.51 1.51 -1.42
C ALA A 58 -6.77 0.30 -2.01
N GLY A 59 -7.22 -0.91 -1.72
CA GLY A 59 -6.66 -2.16 -2.27
C GLY A 59 -6.80 -2.25 -3.78
N TYR A 60 -7.96 -1.91 -4.35
CA TYR A 60 -8.13 -1.87 -5.81
C TYR A 60 -7.31 -0.77 -6.49
N LEU A 61 -7.05 0.34 -5.80
CA LEU A 61 -6.35 1.49 -6.38
C LEU A 61 -4.84 1.53 -6.08
N HIS A 62 -4.30 0.70 -5.17
CA HIS A 62 -2.90 0.82 -4.73
C HIS A 62 -1.88 0.76 -5.89
N ASP A 63 -2.13 -0.09 -6.87
CA ASP A 63 -1.26 -0.34 -8.04
C ASP A 63 -1.85 0.19 -9.37
N ASN A 64 -2.80 1.14 -9.34
CA ASN A 64 -3.48 1.66 -10.54
C ASN A 64 -2.54 2.34 -11.56
N ALA A 65 -1.36 2.79 -11.13
CA ALA A 65 -0.32 3.37 -11.97
C ALA A 65 0.87 2.42 -12.23
N LYS A 66 0.81 1.16 -11.77
CA LYS A 66 1.94 0.22 -11.83
C LYS A 66 2.34 -0.22 -13.24
N CYS A 67 1.44 -0.11 -14.19
CA CYS A 67 1.68 -0.48 -15.58
C CYS A 67 2.31 0.65 -16.43
N LEU A 68 2.49 1.84 -15.85
CA LEU A 68 3.17 2.95 -16.52
C LEU A 68 4.68 2.70 -16.57
N SER A 69 5.31 3.15 -17.67
CA SER A 69 6.77 3.16 -17.78
C SER A 69 7.42 4.20 -16.85
N ASP A 70 8.71 4.07 -16.63
CA ASP A 70 9.49 5.02 -15.83
C ASP A 70 9.39 6.44 -16.38
N GLU A 71 9.42 6.60 -17.73
CA GLU A 71 9.28 7.88 -18.41
C GLU A 71 7.87 8.48 -18.22
N GLU A 72 6.83 7.66 -18.29
CA GLU A 72 5.45 8.10 -18.07
C GLU A 72 5.24 8.55 -16.63
N LEU A 73 5.75 7.80 -15.64
CA LEU A 73 5.68 8.17 -14.23
C LEU A 73 6.36 9.52 -13.96
N LEU A 74 7.57 9.71 -14.48
CA LEU A 74 8.29 10.99 -14.36
C LEU A 74 7.56 12.14 -15.07
N ALA A 75 6.99 11.89 -16.25
CA ALA A 75 6.23 12.90 -17.00
C ALA A 75 4.97 13.35 -16.24
N VAL A 76 4.24 12.42 -15.64
CA VAL A 76 3.06 12.74 -14.80
C VAL A 76 3.48 13.57 -13.60
N CYS A 77 4.56 13.19 -12.92
CA CYS A 77 5.08 13.96 -11.79
C CYS A 77 5.46 15.38 -12.17
N ALA A 78 6.23 15.55 -13.26
CA ALA A 78 6.65 16.86 -13.75
C ALA A 78 5.46 17.76 -14.13
N LYS A 79 4.49 17.20 -14.88
CA LYS A 79 3.30 17.93 -15.33
C LYS A 79 2.41 18.42 -14.18
N ASN A 80 2.36 17.67 -13.09
CA ASN A 80 1.42 17.92 -11.99
C ASN A 80 2.11 18.40 -10.71
N ASN A 81 3.40 18.77 -10.77
CA ASN A 81 4.20 19.22 -9.63
C ASN A 81 4.23 18.22 -8.45
N ILE A 82 4.22 16.92 -8.75
CA ILE A 82 4.38 15.87 -7.74
C ILE A 82 5.85 15.78 -7.36
N PRO A 83 6.22 15.92 -6.07
CA PRO A 83 7.62 15.91 -5.64
C PRO A 83 8.29 14.57 -5.93
N VAL A 84 9.49 14.60 -6.50
CA VAL A 84 10.32 13.43 -6.80
C VAL A 84 11.63 13.51 -6.01
N THR A 85 11.93 12.48 -5.22
CA THR A 85 13.18 12.38 -4.45
C THR A 85 14.34 11.93 -5.32
N GLU A 86 15.59 12.04 -4.81
CA GLU A 86 16.76 11.54 -5.53
C GLU A 86 16.75 10.01 -5.70
N CYS A 87 16.19 9.28 -4.74
CA CYS A 87 15.99 7.84 -4.86
C CYS A 87 14.99 7.50 -5.98
N GLU A 88 13.87 8.21 -6.02
CA GLU A 88 12.84 8.02 -7.05
C GLU A 88 13.32 8.42 -8.45
N LYS A 89 14.22 9.40 -8.59
CA LYS A 89 14.85 9.70 -9.88
C LYS A 89 15.70 8.54 -10.40
N LYS A 90 16.36 7.82 -9.49
CA LYS A 90 17.17 6.64 -9.83
C LYS A 90 16.34 5.37 -10.02
N SER A 91 15.18 5.32 -9.39
CA SER A 91 14.25 4.19 -9.40
C SER A 91 12.82 4.66 -9.61
N PRO A 92 12.48 5.17 -10.83
CA PRO A 92 11.20 5.86 -11.07
C PRO A 92 9.98 4.94 -10.85
N TYR A 93 10.14 3.64 -10.94
CA TYR A 93 9.07 2.67 -10.63
C TYR A 93 8.48 2.87 -9.22
N LEU A 94 9.21 3.48 -8.27
CA LEU A 94 8.70 3.82 -6.93
C LEU A 94 7.61 4.89 -6.97
N LEU A 95 7.59 5.72 -8.01
CA LEU A 95 6.61 6.80 -8.18
C LEU A 95 5.18 6.29 -8.40
N HIS A 96 4.99 4.99 -8.70
CA HIS A 96 3.64 4.47 -8.94
C HIS A 96 2.69 4.68 -7.75
N GLY A 97 3.18 4.72 -6.50
CA GLY A 97 2.38 5.05 -5.32
C GLY A 97 1.87 6.50 -5.37
N LYS A 98 2.75 7.47 -5.60
CA LYS A 98 2.39 8.89 -5.70
C LYS A 98 1.50 9.18 -6.90
N VAL A 99 1.86 8.66 -8.08
CA VAL A 99 1.05 8.80 -9.30
C VAL A 99 -0.29 8.08 -9.16
N GLY A 100 -0.31 6.91 -8.50
CA GLY A 100 -1.52 6.18 -8.19
C GLY A 100 -2.47 6.96 -7.30
N ALA A 101 -1.97 7.61 -6.26
CA ALA A 101 -2.77 8.49 -5.41
C ALA A 101 -3.30 9.71 -6.19
N PHE A 102 -2.46 10.32 -7.03
CA PHE A 102 -2.89 11.39 -7.92
C PHE A 102 -4.02 10.94 -8.87
N TYR A 103 -3.93 9.76 -9.46
CA TYR A 103 -4.99 9.20 -10.30
C TYR A 103 -6.23 8.84 -9.47
N ALA A 104 -6.07 8.28 -8.27
CA ALA A 104 -7.20 8.03 -7.38
C ALA A 104 -8.01 9.30 -7.14
N LYS A 105 -7.34 10.43 -6.90
CA LYS A 105 -8.00 11.72 -6.72
C LYS A 105 -8.62 12.26 -8.00
N THR A 106 -7.88 12.27 -9.10
CA THR A 106 -8.28 13.02 -10.32
C THR A 106 -9.14 12.22 -11.28
N LEU A 107 -8.98 10.91 -11.35
CA LEU A 107 -9.72 10.04 -12.28
C LEU A 107 -10.87 9.30 -11.60
N TYR A 108 -10.67 8.91 -10.32
CA TYR A 108 -11.67 8.12 -9.58
C TYR A 108 -12.46 8.94 -8.56
N GLY A 109 -12.08 10.22 -8.34
CA GLY A 109 -12.81 11.14 -7.46
C GLY A 109 -12.65 10.80 -5.98
N ILE A 110 -11.52 10.21 -5.58
CA ILE A 110 -11.24 9.90 -4.19
C ILE A 110 -10.68 11.14 -3.49
N ASP A 111 -11.41 11.67 -2.52
CA ASP A 111 -10.98 12.81 -1.69
C ASP A 111 -10.58 12.40 -0.26
N ASP A 112 -10.76 11.14 0.11
CA ASP A 112 -10.38 10.61 1.42
C ASP A 112 -8.85 10.52 1.54
N GLU A 113 -8.27 11.39 2.37
CA GLU A 113 -6.81 11.48 2.56
C GLU A 113 -6.21 10.20 3.13
N ASP A 114 -6.96 9.39 3.90
CA ASP A 114 -6.47 8.12 4.43
C ASP A 114 -6.29 7.09 3.30
N ILE A 115 -7.23 7.03 2.36
CA ILE A 115 -7.12 6.20 1.15
C ILE A 115 -5.94 6.69 0.28
N LEU A 116 -5.81 7.98 0.05
CA LEU A 116 -4.73 8.56 -0.76
C LEU A 116 -3.35 8.28 -0.14
N ASN A 117 -3.23 8.41 1.17
CA ASN A 117 -2.00 8.07 1.90
C ASN A 117 -1.69 6.57 1.84
N ALA A 118 -2.69 5.71 2.01
CA ALA A 118 -2.52 4.27 1.90
C ALA A 118 -1.99 3.88 0.51
N ILE A 119 -2.49 4.48 -0.57
CA ILE A 119 -1.98 4.29 -1.93
C ILE A 119 -0.54 4.84 -2.07
N THR A 120 -0.29 6.06 -1.57
CA THR A 120 1.02 6.71 -1.70
C THR A 120 2.13 5.89 -1.05
N TYR A 121 1.89 5.39 0.16
CA TYR A 121 2.92 4.79 1.00
C TYR A 121 2.89 3.26 1.06
N HIS A 122 2.10 2.60 0.21
CA HIS A 122 1.97 1.14 0.27
C HIS A 122 3.28 0.37 0.01
N THR A 123 4.26 0.99 -0.66
CA THR A 123 5.57 0.36 -0.95
C THR A 123 6.62 0.64 0.11
N THR A 124 6.72 1.89 0.58
CA THR A 124 7.78 2.33 1.50
C THR A 124 7.34 2.34 2.96
N GLY A 125 6.03 2.39 3.20
CA GLY A 125 5.50 2.83 4.47
C GLY A 125 5.83 4.29 4.74
N ARG A 126 5.48 4.78 5.94
CA ARG A 126 5.95 6.03 6.54
C ARG A 126 5.91 5.94 8.06
N PRO A 127 6.67 6.77 8.80
CA PRO A 127 6.51 6.89 10.23
C PRO A 127 5.06 7.24 10.61
N GLY A 128 4.50 6.53 11.60
CA GLY A 128 3.15 6.83 12.09
C GLY A 128 2.00 6.52 11.13
N MET A 129 2.10 5.44 10.35
CA MET A 129 1.00 4.99 9.47
C MET A 129 -0.32 4.86 10.22
N SER A 130 -1.42 5.29 9.59
CA SER A 130 -2.78 4.98 10.02
C SER A 130 -3.05 3.46 9.97
N MET A 131 -4.16 3.03 10.54
CA MET A 131 -4.54 1.61 10.42
C MET A 131 -4.77 1.21 8.97
N LEU A 132 -5.41 2.06 8.16
CA LEU A 132 -5.64 1.78 6.74
C LEU A 132 -4.32 1.67 5.95
N GLU A 133 -3.38 2.56 6.18
CA GLU A 133 -2.05 2.50 5.57
C GLU A 133 -1.32 1.19 5.92
N LYS A 134 -1.35 0.77 7.19
CA LYS A 134 -0.75 -0.51 7.64
C LYS A 134 -1.44 -1.71 6.98
N ILE A 135 -2.77 -1.66 6.86
CA ILE A 135 -3.55 -2.71 6.20
C ILE A 135 -3.14 -2.86 4.74
N ILE A 136 -3.07 -1.77 3.97
CA ILE A 136 -2.72 -1.84 2.54
C ILE A 136 -1.26 -2.27 2.35
N PHE A 137 -0.33 -1.71 3.12
CA PHE A 137 1.08 -2.11 3.13
C PHE A 137 1.25 -3.61 3.41
N THR A 138 0.51 -4.14 4.39
CA THR A 138 0.53 -5.55 4.77
C THR A 138 -0.14 -6.43 3.72
N ALA A 139 -1.33 -6.04 3.24
CA ALA A 139 -2.12 -6.82 2.28
C ALA A 139 -1.38 -7.04 0.96
N ASP A 140 -0.68 -6.03 0.44
CA ASP A 140 0.15 -6.16 -0.76
C ASP A 140 1.25 -7.22 -0.58
N TYR A 141 1.82 -7.32 0.62
CA TYR A 141 2.88 -8.29 0.91
C TYR A 141 2.38 -9.72 1.09
N ILE A 142 1.17 -9.91 1.67
CA ILE A 142 0.67 -11.23 2.13
C ILE A 142 -0.47 -11.83 1.32
N GLU A 143 -1.03 -11.12 0.33
CA GLU A 143 -2.20 -11.59 -0.43
C GLU A 143 -1.97 -13.04 -0.92
N PRO A 144 -3.05 -13.84 -1.15
CA PRO A 144 -2.91 -15.28 -1.39
C PRO A 144 -2.03 -15.68 -2.58
N GLY A 145 -1.90 -14.83 -3.60
CA GLY A 145 -1.03 -15.05 -4.76
C GLY A 145 0.48 -14.88 -4.48
N ARG A 146 0.84 -14.31 -3.33
CA ARG A 146 2.25 -14.19 -2.91
C ARG A 146 2.77 -15.54 -2.41
N THR A 147 3.87 -16.00 -2.97
CA THR A 147 4.45 -17.32 -2.66
C THR A 147 5.97 -17.31 -2.51
N ARG A 148 6.63 -16.20 -2.81
CA ARG A 148 8.09 -16.12 -2.89
C ARG A 148 8.75 -15.33 -1.77
N GLN A 149 7.96 -14.61 -0.98
CA GLN A 149 8.47 -13.79 0.13
C GLN A 149 8.95 -14.70 1.28
N ALA A 150 10.06 -14.32 1.90
CA ALA A 150 10.56 -15.01 3.08
C ALA A 150 9.56 -14.88 4.25
N ASN A 151 9.53 -15.89 5.10
CA ASN A 151 8.74 -15.90 6.34
C ASN A 151 7.23 -15.65 6.15
N LEU A 152 6.68 -15.90 4.97
CA LEU A 152 5.31 -15.50 4.60
C LEU A 152 4.25 -16.05 5.56
N ASP A 153 4.36 -17.30 6.01
CA ASP A 153 3.40 -17.90 6.94
C ASP A 153 3.40 -17.19 8.29
N TYR A 154 4.59 -16.85 8.80
CA TYR A 154 4.72 -16.11 10.04
C TYR A 154 4.21 -14.66 9.90
N ILE A 155 4.50 -14.00 8.77
CA ILE A 155 4.01 -12.66 8.49
C ILE A 155 2.49 -12.64 8.37
N ARG A 156 1.88 -13.65 7.72
CA ARG A 156 0.41 -13.83 7.67
C ARG A 156 -0.20 -14.01 9.06
N TYR A 157 0.45 -14.76 9.94
CA TYR A 157 0.02 -14.89 11.33
C TYR A 157 0.08 -13.52 12.06
N LEU A 158 1.19 -12.79 11.93
CA LEU A 158 1.34 -11.47 12.54
C LEU A 158 0.31 -10.45 12.02
N ALA A 159 -0.02 -10.51 10.73
CA ALA A 159 -0.97 -9.60 10.11
C ALA A 159 -2.33 -9.56 10.83
N PHE A 160 -2.77 -10.70 11.38
CA PHE A 160 -4.05 -10.82 12.09
C PHE A 160 -3.92 -10.78 13.62
N THR A 161 -2.72 -10.74 14.18
CA THR A 161 -2.48 -10.76 15.62
C THR A 161 -1.80 -9.50 16.15
N ASP A 162 -0.86 -8.94 15.40
CA ASP A 162 -0.09 -7.73 15.76
C ASP A 162 0.39 -7.04 14.48
N ILE A 163 -0.40 -6.11 13.99
CA ILE A 163 -0.13 -5.45 12.70
C ILE A 163 1.13 -4.57 12.76
N ASP A 164 1.47 -3.97 13.90
CA ASP A 164 2.69 -3.15 14.03
C ASP A 164 3.94 -4.03 13.93
N ARG A 165 3.90 -5.19 14.56
CA ARG A 165 4.97 -6.19 14.48
C ARG A 165 5.05 -6.82 13.08
N CYS A 166 3.90 -6.99 12.41
CA CYS A 166 3.83 -7.41 11.02
C CYS A 166 4.54 -6.41 10.10
N VAL A 167 4.20 -5.13 10.22
CA VAL A 167 4.84 -4.04 9.45
C VAL A 167 6.35 -4.02 9.68
N LEU A 168 6.79 -4.09 10.94
CA LEU A 168 8.21 -4.14 11.27
C LEU A 168 8.92 -5.32 10.61
N LYS A 169 8.32 -6.52 10.64
CA LYS A 169 8.90 -7.72 10.02
C LYS A 169 8.99 -7.60 8.50
N ILE A 170 7.95 -7.08 7.85
CA ILE A 170 7.94 -6.83 6.41
C ILE A 170 9.06 -5.84 6.02
N LEU A 171 9.19 -4.74 6.76
CA LEU A 171 10.23 -3.73 6.51
C LEU A 171 11.63 -4.33 6.66
N SER A 172 11.87 -5.11 7.73
CA SER A 172 13.17 -5.77 7.95
C SER A 172 13.51 -6.72 6.81
N ASP A 173 12.59 -7.64 6.46
CA ASP A 173 12.82 -8.61 5.38
C ASP A 173 13.00 -7.92 4.02
N THR A 174 12.30 -6.80 3.79
CA THR A 174 12.43 -6.03 2.56
C THR A 174 13.79 -5.36 2.47
N LEU A 175 14.28 -4.73 3.54
CA LEU A 175 15.60 -4.10 3.55
C LEU A 175 16.72 -5.12 3.41
N ASP A 176 16.65 -6.24 4.13
CA ASP A 176 17.61 -7.34 3.99
C ASP A 176 17.69 -7.82 2.54
N TYR A 177 16.54 -8.00 1.88
CA TYR A 177 16.47 -8.37 0.46
C TYR A 177 17.07 -7.31 -0.47
N LEU A 178 16.76 -6.03 -0.25
CA LEU A 178 17.27 -4.94 -1.09
C LEU A 178 18.79 -4.80 -0.94
N GLU A 179 19.33 -4.93 0.27
CA GLU A 179 20.78 -4.93 0.55
C GLU A 179 21.47 -6.12 -0.11
N GLU A 180 20.93 -7.34 0.05
CA GLU A 180 21.47 -8.55 -0.58
C GLU A 180 21.52 -8.43 -2.11
N LYS A 181 20.51 -7.80 -2.71
CA LYS A 181 20.43 -7.59 -4.17
C LYS A 181 21.10 -6.31 -4.66
N HIS A 182 21.77 -5.56 -3.79
CA HIS A 182 22.39 -4.26 -4.12
C HIS A 182 21.44 -3.28 -4.84
N LYS A 183 20.16 -3.27 -4.42
CA LYS A 183 19.15 -2.37 -4.94
C LYS A 183 19.11 -1.05 -4.18
N SER A 184 18.60 -0.01 -4.84
CA SER A 184 18.36 1.27 -4.18
C SER A 184 17.35 1.12 -3.03
N ILE A 185 17.66 1.70 -1.89
CA ILE A 185 16.80 1.76 -0.71
C ILE A 185 16.26 3.19 -0.59
N ASP A 186 14.95 3.32 -0.48
CA ASP A 186 14.32 4.61 -0.25
C ASP A 186 14.49 5.03 1.21
N ASP A 187 14.88 6.31 1.43
CA ASP A 187 15.06 6.86 2.78
C ASP A 187 13.79 6.77 3.64
N MET A 188 12.61 6.82 3.01
CA MET A 188 11.34 6.68 3.72
C MET A 188 11.21 5.27 4.31
N THR A 189 11.62 4.22 3.58
CA THR A 189 11.60 2.84 4.08
C THR A 189 12.49 2.69 5.33
N VAL A 190 13.68 3.30 5.32
CA VAL A 190 14.59 3.29 6.46
C VAL A 190 13.98 3.99 7.66
N LYS A 191 13.45 5.21 7.47
CA LYS A 191 12.78 5.99 8.52
C LYS A 191 11.57 5.25 9.09
N THR A 192 10.83 4.54 8.24
CA THR A 192 9.68 3.74 8.66
C THR A 192 10.13 2.58 9.55
N LEU A 193 11.17 1.86 9.15
CA LEU A 193 11.74 0.78 9.96
C LEU A 193 12.19 1.27 11.33
N GLU A 194 12.94 2.38 11.39
CA GLU A 194 13.41 2.99 12.64
C GLU A 194 12.24 3.37 13.56
N TYR A 195 11.19 3.98 12.99
CA TYR A 195 10.00 4.34 13.75
C TYR A 195 9.35 3.10 14.40
N TYR A 196 9.12 2.02 13.65
CA TYR A 196 8.47 0.83 14.17
C TYR A 196 9.36 0.01 15.11
N LYS A 197 10.70 0.04 14.95
CA LYS A 197 11.65 -0.51 15.92
C LYS A 197 11.52 0.21 17.29
N ASN A 198 11.62 1.53 17.27
CA ASN A 198 11.53 2.34 18.49
C ASN A 198 10.17 2.18 19.19
N LYS A 199 9.09 2.05 18.41
CA LYS A 199 7.75 1.83 18.96
C LYS A 199 7.64 0.50 19.72
N GLN A 200 8.30 -0.56 19.25
CA GLN A 200 8.30 -1.86 19.93
C GLN A 200 9.16 -1.89 21.19
N GLU A 201 10.23 -1.10 21.27
CA GLU A 201 11.08 -1.01 22.46
C GLU A 201 10.42 -0.25 23.61
N MET A 202 9.35 0.52 23.34
CA MET A 202 8.61 1.30 24.34
C MET A 202 7.40 0.56 24.94
N VAL A 203 7.09 -0.64 24.50
CA VAL A 203 5.99 -1.51 24.95
C VAL A 203 6.55 -2.69 25.71
#